data_1a54021d9a9bf7a33c8b268154d7d7b5
#
_entry.id   1a54021d9a9bf7a33c8b268154d7d7b5
#
_cell.length_a   1.000
_cell.length_b   1.000
_cell.length_c   1.000
_cell.angle_alpha   90.00
_cell.angle_beta   90.00
_cell.angle_gamma   90.00
#
_symmetry.space_group_name_H-M   'P 1'
#
loop_
_entity.id
_entity.type
_entity.pdbx_description
1 polymer ?
#
loop_
_entity_poly.entity_id
_entity_poly.type
_entity_poly.pdbx_seq_one_letter_code
_entity_poly.pdbx_strand_id
1 'polypeptide(L)'
;MILHPHPQAGGTMNDRITQNLYKTFVARGFAVLRFNFRSVGRSEGEFDNGIGELSDAASALDWVQSFHPEASTTWVAGFSFGAWIGMQLLMRRPEVRGFISISPPANMYDFSFLAPCPSSGIIIQGAQDEIVNPSAVQKLVDKLRTQRHITIHHEEIPRANHFYEHEQDLLMASVNNYLDFRLDPNSPIK
;
A
#
# COMPACT_ATOMS: atom_id res chain seq x y z
N MET A 1 -0.40 -7.28 5.11
CA MET A 1 -1.78 -6.70 5.20
C MET A 1 -2.08 -5.90 3.95
N ILE A 2 -3.31 -5.98 3.44
CA ILE A 2 -3.74 -5.28 2.20
C ILE A 2 -4.90 -4.34 2.54
N LEU A 3 -4.80 -3.07 2.13
CA LEU A 3 -5.74 -2.00 2.44
C LEU A 3 -6.45 -1.52 1.17
N HIS A 4 -7.79 -1.50 1.22
CA HIS A 4 -8.65 -1.19 0.08
C HIS A 4 -8.78 0.33 -0.18
N PRO A 5 -9.26 0.75 -1.38
CA PRO A 5 -9.46 2.16 -1.70
C PRO A 5 -10.58 2.81 -0.89
N HIS A 6 -10.93 4.06 -1.23
CA HIS A 6 -11.75 4.95 -0.42
C HIS A 6 -13.12 4.34 -0.06
N PRO A 7 -13.44 4.22 1.25
CA PRO A 7 -14.68 3.65 1.75
C PRO A 7 -15.94 4.27 1.12
N GLN A 8 -16.01 5.59 1.07
CA GLN A 8 -17.17 6.31 0.56
C GLN A 8 -17.23 6.39 -0.98
N ALA A 9 -16.20 5.92 -1.68
CA ALA A 9 -16.16 5.84 -3.15
C ALA A 9 -16.35 4.39 -3.65
N GLY A 10 -16.99 3.53 -2.86
CA GLY A 10 -17.25 2.15 -3.23
C GLY A 10 -16.08 1.18 -2.97
N GLY A 11 -15.03 1.64 -2.32
CA GLY A 11 -13.89 0.81 -1.94
C GLY A 11 -14.28 -0.28 -0.94
N THR A 12 -13.87 -1.50 -1.22
CA THR A 12 -14.05 -2.66 -0.34
C THR A 12 -12.85 -3.59 -0.41
N MET A 13 -12.71 -4.50 0.55
CA MET A 13 -11.67 -5.54 0.49
C MET A 13 -11.78 -6.46 -0.73
N ASN A 14 -12.89 -6.40 -1.46
CA ASN A 14 -13.13 -7.16 -2.69
C ASN A 14 -12.82 -6.37 -3.96
N ASP A 15 -12.30 -5.16 -3.85
CA ASP A 15 -11.74 -4.42 -4.98
C ASP A 15 -10.72 -5.29 -5.75
N ARG A 16 -10.72 -5.14 -7.08
CA ARG A 16 -9.91 -5.99 -7.97
C ARG A 16 -8.42 -5.92 -7.67
N ILE A 17 -7.89 -4.71 -7.42
CA ILE A 17 -6.47 -4.52 -7.10
C ILE A 17 -6.15 -5.13 -5.74
N THR A 18 -7.00 -4.89 -4.74
CA THR A 18 -6.90 -5.47 -3.40
C THR A 18 -6.89 -7.01 -3.45
N GLN A 19 -7.77 -7.61 -4.25
CA GLN A 19 -7.80 -9.06 -4.41
C GLN A 19 -6.54 -9.60 -5.12
N ASN A 20 -6.06 -8.91 -6.14
CA ASN A 20 -4.87 -9.33 -6.87
C ASN A 20 -3.61 -9.25 -5.99
N LEU A 21 -3.46 -8.18 -5.21
CA LEU A 21 -2.42 -8.08 -4.19
C LEU A 21 -2.50 -9.24 -3.19
N TYR A 22 -3.70 -9.53 -2.67
CA TYR A 22 -3.91 -10.65 -1.76
C TYR A 22 -3.40 -11.97 -2.37
N LYS A 23 -3.83 -12.31 -3.58
CA LYS A 23 -3.40 -13.54 -4.28
C LYS A 23 -1.89 -13.58 -4.49
N THR A 24 -1.29 -12.44 -4.84
CA THR A 24 0.15 -12.31 -5.09
C THR A 24 0.99 -12.60 -3.84
N PHE A 25 0.58 -12.09 -2.68
CA PHE A 25 1.27 -12.36 -1.42
C PHE A 25 1.02 -13.79 -0.91
N VAL A 26 -0.21 -14.31 -1.04
CA VAL A 26 -0.52 -15.71 -0.68
C VAL A 26 0.32 -16.68 -1.51
N ALA A 27 0.48 -16.44 -2.81
CA ALA A 27 1.31 -17.28 -3.69
C ALA A 27 2.79 -17.32 -3.28
N ARG A 28 3.25 -16.33 -2.49
CA ARG A 28 4.61 -16.25 -1.95
C ARG A 28 4.74 -16.76 -0.50
N GLY A 29 3.70 -17.41 0.01
CA GLY A 29 3.71 -18.03 1.35
C GLY A 29 3.47 -17.05 2.51
N PHE A 30 3.00 -15.83 2.24
CA PHE A 30 2.61 -14.92 3.31
C PHE A 30 1.28 -15.33 3.94
N ALA A 31 1.16 -15.15 5.24
CA ALA A 31 -0.13 -15.00 5.91
C ALA A 31 -0.69 -13.61 5.56
N VAL A 32 -1.83 -13.57 4.87
CA VAL A 32 -2.34 -12.31 4.30
C VAL A 32 -3.71 -11.97 4.87
N LEU A 33 -3.81 -10.76 5.40
CA LEU A 33 -5.08 -10.19 5.84
C LEU A 33 -5.50 -9.07 4.89
N ARG A 34 -6.76 -9.10 4.46
CA ARG A 34 -7.53 -7.99 3.90
C ARG A 34 -8.84 -7.88 4.64
N PHE A 35 -9.32 -6.69 4.86
CA PHE A 35 -10.55 -6.44 5.63
C PHE A 35 -11.26 -5.20 5.09
N ASN A 36 -12.52 -5.03 5.46
CA ASN A 36 -13.25 -3.80 5.20
C ASN A 36 -13.02 -2.80 6.34
N PHE A 37 -12.58 -1.58 6.02
CA PHE A 37 -12.58 -0.48 6.97
C PHE A 37 -13.97 -0.26 7.57
N ARG A 38 -14.04 0.45 8.68
CA ARG A 38 -15.30 0.91 9.27
C ARG A 38 -16.22 1.50 8.21
N SER A 39 -17.52 1.45 8.41
CA SER A 39 -18.57 1.87 7.48
C SER A 39 -18.70 1.05 6.19
N VAL A 40 -17.87 0.03 5.95
CA VAL A 40 -17.89 -0.76 4.71
C VAL A 40 -18.42 -2.17 4.95
N GLY A 41 -19.43 -2.56 4.18
CA GLY A 41 -20.00 -3.90 4.21
C GLY A 41 -20.62 -4.25 5.57
N ARG A 42 -20.00 -5.19 6.29
CA ARG A 42 -20.44 -5.62 7.63
C ARG A 42 -19.58 -5.01 8.75
N SER A 43 -18.60 -4.19 8.42
CA SER A 43 -17.78 -3.49 9.42
C SER A 43 -18.58 -2.36 10.05
N GLU A 44 -18.62 -2.34 11.36
CA GLU A 44 -19.32 -1.33 12.15
C GLU A 44 -18.58 0.02 12.19
N GLY A 45 -19.23 1.04 12.69
CA GLY A 45 -18.69 2.39 12.81
C GLY A 45 -18.95 3.25 11.58
N GLU A 46 -18.49 4.49 11.65
CA GLU A 46 -18.64 5.50 10.60
C GLU A 46 -17.28 5.88 10.04
N PHE A 47 -17.26 6.34 8.78
CA PHE A 47 -16.07 6.87 8.14
C PHE A 47 -15.51 8.06 8.95
N ASP A 48 -14.22 8.01 9.28
CA ASP A 48 -13.57 8.98 10.18
C ASP A 48 -12.36 9.68 9.54
N ASN A 49 -12.45 9.95 8.25
CA ASN A 49 -11.47 10.73 7.50
C ASN A 49 -10.01 10.25 7.65
N GLY A 50 -9.83 8.95 7.84
CA GLY A 50 -8.53 8.30 7.97
C GLY A 50 -8.05 8.08 9.40
N ILE A 51 -8.60 8.78 10.40
CA ILE A 51 -8.17 8.62 11.80
C ILE A 51 -8.63 7.25 12.33
N GLY A 52 -9.92 6.97 12.19
CA GLY A 52 -10.50 5.70 12.59
C GLY A 52 -10.01 4.54 11.71
N GLU A 53 -9.90 4.76 10.40
CA GLU A 53 -9.42 3.75 9.45
C GLU A 53 -7.96 3.34 9.73
N LEU A 54 -7.13 4.28 10.19
CA LEU A 54 -5.77 3.99 10.64
C LEU A 54 -5.76 3.14 11.93
N SER A 55 -6.69 3.41 12.85
CA SER A 55 -6.88 2.59 14.05
C SER A 55 -7.36 1.19 13.71
N ASP A 56 -8.29 1.07 12.74
CA ASP A 56 -8.75 -0.22 12.24
C ASP A 56 -7.58 -1.03 11.65
N ALA A 57 -6.73 -0.37 10.83
CA ALA A 57 -5.57 -1.01 10.24
C ALA A 57 -4.55 -1.47 11.30
N ALA A 58 -4.30 -0.66 12.32
CA ALA A 58 -3.41 -1.03 13.43
C ALA A 58 -3.95 -2.24 14.19
N SER A 59 -5.23 -2.24 14.54
CA SER A 59 -5.88 -3.36 15.24
C SER A 59 -5.90 -4.64 14.40
N ALA A 60 -6.17 -4.52 13.10
CA ALA A 60 -6.14 -5.65 12.16
C ALA A 60 -4.73 -6.24 12.03
N LEU A 61 -3.69 -5.38 12.06
CA LEU A 61 -2.31 -5.85 12.04
C LEU A 61 -1.94 -6.58 13.34
N ASP A 62 -2.31 -6.04 14.50
CA ASP A 62 -2.12 -6.72 15.79
C ASP A 62 -2.82 -8.08 15.81
N TRP A 63 -4.04 -8.14 15.28
CA TRP A 63 -4.79 -9.38 15.21
C TRP A 63 -4.08 -10.44 14.37
N VAL A 64 -3.67 -10.14 13.14
CA VAL A 64 -2.99 -11.14 12.29
C VAL A 64 -1.64 -11.55 12.86
N GLN A 65 -0.89 -10.64 13.46
CA GLN A 65 0.40 -10.94 14.09
C GLN A 65 0.25 -11.86 15.31
N SER A 66 -0.85 -11.76 16.06
CA SER A 66 -1.10 -12.64 17.19
C SER A 66 -1.25 -14.11 16.80
N PHE A 67 -1.64 -14.41 15.56
CA PHE A 67 -1.73 -15.78 15.03
C PHE A 67 -0.45 -16.25 14.33
N HIS A 68 0.50 -15.34 14.10
CA HIS A 68 1.74 -15.62 13.37
C HIS A 68 2.95 -15.01 14.08
N PRO A 69 3.20 -15.39 15.37
CA PRO A 69 4.31 -14.83 16.15
C PRO A 69 5.69 -15.19 15.57
N GLU A 70 5.75 -16.24 14.74
CA GLU A 70 6.96 -16.69 14.04
C GLU A 70 7.29 -15.89 12.77
N ALA A 71 6.40 -15.01 12.32
CA ALA A 71 6.58 -14.25 11.09
C ALA A 71 7.80 -13.32 11.20
N SER A 72 8.77 -13.52 10.33
CA SER A 72 10.04 -12.78 10.34
C SER A 72 9.95 -11.39 9.72
N THR A 73 8.89 -11.12 8.96
CA THR A 73 8.72 -9.84 8.24
C THR A 73 7.24 -9.48 8.09
N THR A 74 6.95 -8.19 8.19
CA THR A 74 5.62 -7.63 7.98
C THR A 74 5.63 -6.69 6.78
N TRP A 75 4.60 -6.79 5.95
CA TRP A 75 4.41 -5.95 4.76
C TRP A 75 3.04 -5.31 4.76
N VAL A 76 2.98 -4.08 4.25
CA VAL A 76 1.72 -3.37 4.02
C VAL A 76 1.62 -3.00 2.53
N ALA A 77 0.49 -3.33 1.93
CA ALA A 77 0.17 -2.90 0.58
C ALA A 77 -1.18 -2.20 0.58
N GLY A 78 -1.34 -1.18 -0.25
CA GLY A 78 -2.59 -0.45 -0.33
C GLY A 78 -2.79 0.21 -1.68
N PHE A 79 -4.06 0.45 -2.01
CA PHE A 79 -4.48 1.16 -3.20
C PHE A 79 -5.21 2.45 -2.82
N SER A 80 -4.84 3.55 -3.44
CA SER A 80 -5.48 4.87 -3.29
C SER A 80 -5.54 5.28 -1.80
N PHE A 81 -6.71 5.48 -1.23
CA PHE A 81 -6.89 5.76 0.19
C PHE A 81 -6.18 4.72 1.09
N GLY A 82 -6.28 3.43 0.75
CA GLY A 82 -5.58 2.38 1.46
C GLY A 82 -4.04 2.51 1.41
N ALA A 83 -3.51 3.07 0.33
CA ALA A 83 -2.09 3.40 0.24
C ALA A 83 -1.70 4.49 1.25
N TRP A 84 -2.50 5.54 1.38
CA TRP A 84 -2.28 6.61 2.36
C TRP A 84 -2.37 6.11 3.80
N ILE A 85 -3.38 5.29 4.13
CA ILE A 85 -3.49 4.66 5.46
C ILE A 85 -2.28 3.74 5.73
N GLY A 86 -1.88 2.94 4.74
CA GLY A 86 -0.73 2.05 4.85
C GLY A 86 0.57 2.81 5.14
N MET A 87 0.80 3.92 4.47
CA MET A 87 1.98 4.75 4.70
C MET A 87 1.95 5.46 6.05
N GLN A 88 0.79 5.84 6.58
CA GLN A 88 0.67 6.33 7.96
C GLN A 88 0.97 5.22 8.98
N LEU A 89 0.53 3.99 8.69
CA LEU A 89 0.79 2.84 9.55
C LEU A 89 2.29 2.55 9.68
N LEU A 90 3.09 2.71 8.61
CA LEU A 90 4.56 2.56 8.65
C LEU A 90 5.18 3.40 9.77
N MET A 91 4.69 4.62 9.99
CA MET A 91 5.23 5.54 11.00
C MET A 91 4.96 5.08 12.44
N ARG A 92 4.02 4.16 12.63
CA ARG A 92 3.59 3.67 13.94
C ARG A 92 4.00 2.22 14.20
N ARG A 93 4.47 1.52 13.15
CA ARG A 93 4.73 0.09 13.17
C ARG A 93 6.13 -0.20 12.61
N PRO A 94 7.18 -0.09 13.45
CA PRO A 94 8.58 -0.23 13.02
C PRO A 94 8.95 -1.66 12.54
N GLU A 95 8.09 -2.64 12.84
CA GLU A 95 8.23 -4.01 12.34
C GLU A 95 7.84 -4.16 10.86
N VAL A 96 7.19 -3.16 10.25
CA VAL A 96 6.87 -3.20 8.81
C VAL A 96 8.14 -2.97 7.99
N ARG A 97 8.57 -4.00 7.27
CA ARG A 97 9.84 -4.04 6.52
C ARG A 97 9.73 -3.65 5.06
N GLY A 98 8.52 -3.56 4.55
CA GLY A 98 8.31 -3.15 3.17
C GLY A 98 6.88 -2.72 2.90
N PHE A 99 6.71 -1.89 1.86
CA PHE A 99 5.39 -1.46 1.43
C PHE A 99 5.23 -1.47 -0.08
N ILE A 100 3.98 -1.61 -0.52
CA ILE A 100 3.53 -1.40 -1.89
C ILE A 100 2.42 -0.36 -1.86
N SER A 101 2.65 0.79 -2.46
CA SER A 101 1.72 1.92 -2.48
C SER A 101 1.28 2.17 -3.92
N ILE A 102 0.02 1.83 -4.23
CA ILE A 102 -0.55 1.97 -5.57
C ILE A 102 -1.41 3.22 -5.59
N SER A 103 -1.12 4.14 -6.51
CA SER A 103 -1.80 5.44 -6.68
C SER A 103 -2.03 6.17 -5.36
N PRO A 104 -0.98 6.46 -4.55
CA PRO A 104 -1.14 7.18 -3.30
C PRO A 104 -1.66 8.59 -3.56
N PRO A 105 -2.76 9.04 -2.92
CA PRO A 105 -3.47 10.26 -3.28
C PRO A 105 -2.76 11.53 -2.76
N ALA A 106 -1.54 11.77 -3.27
CA ALA A 106 -0.64 12.86 -2.83
C ALA A 106 -1.12 14.27 -3.21
N ASN A 107 -2.13 14.38 -4.09
CA ASN A 107 -2.81 15.65 -4.39
C ASN A 107 -4.01 15.95 -3.49
N MET A 108 -4.45 14.96 -2.68
CA MET A 108 -5.64 15.07 -1.83
C MET A 108 -5.34 15.01 -0.33
N TYR A 109 -4.28 14.28 0.04
CA TYR A 109 -3.89 14.05 1.43
C TYR A 109 -2.45 14.47 1.69
N ASP A 110 -2.18 14.82 2.94
CA ASP A 110 -0.82 15.14 3.37
C ASP A 110 0.01 13.86 3.58
N PHE A 111 1.23 13.87 3.06
CA PHE A 111 2.26 12.84 3.22
C PHE A 111 3.52 13.38 3.93
N SER A 112 3.44 14.57 4.52
CA SER A 112 4.58 15.20 5.21
C SER A 112 5.08 14.38 6.40
N PHE A 113 4.22 13.54 6.99
CA PHE A 113 4.57 12.64 8.08
C PHE A 113 5.67 11.62 7.72
N LEU A 114 5.92 11.35 6.42
CA LEU A 114 6.97 10.42 5.93
C LEU A 114 8.38 11.06 5.94
N ALA A 115 8.68 11.86 6.91
CA ALA A 115 10.00 12.46 7.08
C ALA A 115 10.47 12.31 8.54
N PRO A 116 11.22 11.26 8.88
CA PRO A 116 11.78 10.20 8.00
C PRO A 116 10.81 9.05 7.71
N CYS A 117 10.87 8.49 6.50
CA CYS A 117 10.19 7.27 6.16
C CYS A 117 10.98 6.06 6.72
N PRO A 118 10.33 5.13 7.45
CA PRO A 118 11.06 4.07 8.16
C PRO A 118 11.39 2.84 7.32
N SER A 119 10.79 2.69 6.12
CA SER A 119 10.90 1.47 5.32
C SER A 119 11.09 1.76 3.83
N SER A 120 11.81 0.88 3.16
CA SER A 120 11.90 0.84 1.70
C SER A 120 10.61 0.28 1.10
N GLY A 121 10.25 0.73 -0.10
CA GLY A 121 9.02 0.30 -0.75
C GLY A 121 8.96 0.64 -2.23
N ILE A 122 7.84 0.30 -2.86
CA ILE A 122 7.51 0.72 -4.21
C ILE A 122 6.26 1.58 -4.21
N ILE A 123 6.30 2.64 -5.02
CA ILE A 123 5.15 3.48 -5.38
C ILE A 123 4.88 3.25 -6.85
N ILE A 124 3.65 2.86 -7.19
CA ILE A 124 3.21 2.60 -8.56
C ILE A 124 2.09 3.59 -8.89
N GLN A 125 2.18 4.24 -10.05
CA GLN A 125 1.24 5.26 -10.50
C GLN A 125 0.81 5.04 -11.94
N GLY A 126 -0.47 5.26 -12.23
CA GLY A 126 -0.97 5.31 -13.60
C GLY A 126 -0.63 6.64 -14.27
N ALA A 127 -0.04 6.60 -15.47
CA ALA A 127 0.36 7.81 -16.19
C ALA A 127 -0.82 8.67 -16.66
N GLN A 128 -2.01 8.08 -16.77
CA GLN A 128 -3.25 8.75 -17.16
C GLN A 128 -4.28 8.74 -16.02
N ASP A 129 -3.80 8.72 -14.79
CA ASP A 129 -4.66 8.79 -13.60
C ASP A 129 -5.26 10.22 -13.49
N GLU A 130 -6.58 10.31 -13.64
CA GLU A 130 -7.33 11.56 -13.56
C GLU A 130 -7.77 11.91 -12.14
N ILE A 131 -7.67 10.98 -11.20
CA ILE A 131 -8.05 11.16 -9.79
C ILE A 131 -6.84 11.56 -8.97
N VAL A 132 -5.77 10.77 -9.07
CA VAL A 132 -4.51 11.05 -8.41
C VAL A 132 -3.51 11.60 -9.42
N ASN A 133 -3.17 12.87 -9.28
CA ASN A 133 -2.28 13.54 -10.22
C ASN A 133 -0.87 12.90 -10.20
N PRO A 134 -0.39 12.32 -11.33
CA PRO A 134 0.93 11.69 -11.40
C PRO A 134 2.07 12.62 -10.97
N SER A 135 1.99 13.93 -11.28
CA SER A 135 3.03 14.87 -10.87
C SER A 135 3.08 15.10 -9.36
N ALA A 136 1.98 14.94 -8.64
CA ALA A 136 1.97 15.01 -7.19
C ALA A 136 2.62 13.76 -6.57
N VAL A 137 2.40 12.60 -7.17
CA VAL A 137 3.06 11.35 -6.76
C VAL A 137 4.56 11.41 -7.05
N GLN A 138 4.96 11.94 -8.21
CA GLN A 138 6.38 12.12 -8.53
C GLN A 138 7.08 13.03 -7.50
N LYS A 139 6.46 14.14 -7.08
CA LYS A 139 7.01 15.02 -6.03
C LYS A 139 7.15 14.29 -4.69
N LEU A 140 6.18 13.43 -4.34
CA LEU A 140 6.28 12.59 -3.13
C LEU A 140 7.47 11.64 -3.24
N VAL A 141 7.62 10.95 -4.37
CA VAL A 141 8.74 10.04 -4.64
C VAL A 141 10.08 10.77 -4.54
N ASP A 142 10.21 11.93 -5.19
CA ASP A 142 11.44 12.72 -5.17
C ASP A 142 11.82 13.11 -3.74
N LYS A 143 10.85 13.57 -2.95
CA LYS A 143 11.05 13.90 -1.54
C LYS A 143 11.50 12.68 -0.72
N LEU A 144 10.88 11.53 -0.92
CA LEU A 144 11.27 10.30 -0.21
C LEU A 144 12.67 9.83 -0.59
N ARG A 145 13.05 9.93 -1.86
CA ARG A 145 14.38 9.54 -2.37
C ARG A 145 15.53 10.41 -1.85
N THR A 146 15.27 11.58 -1.29
CA THR A 146 16.32 12.38 -0.62
C THR A 146 16.72 11.80 0.73
N GLN A 147 15.95 10.86 1.27
CA GLN A 147 16.19 10.28 2.58
C GLN A 147 17.23 9.17 2.52
N ARG A 148 18.06 9.10 3.57
CA ARG A 148 19.08 8.05 3.70
C ARG A 148 18.47 6.77 4.28
N HIS A 149 19.11 5.64 3.99
CA HIS A 149 18.79 4.32 4.54
C HIS A 149 17.50 3.68 4.05
N ILE A 150 16.80 4.30 3.11
CA ILE A 150 15.68 3.71 2.41
C ILE A 150 15.87 3.78 0.90
N THR A 151 15.24 2.85 0.20
CA THR A 151 15.17 2.85 -1.28
C THR A 151 13.72 2.87 -1.70
N ILE A 152 13.35 3.89 -2.48
CA ILE A 152 12.01 4.02 -3.04
C ILE A 152 12.06 3.71 -4.53
N HIS A 153 11.47 2.58 -4.89
CA HIS A 153 11.18 2.26 -6.28
C HIS A 153 9.94 3.04 -6.72
N HIS A 154 9.99 3.55 -7.94
CA HIS A 154 8.83 4.21 -8.53
C HIS A 154 8.65 3.70 -9.94
N GLU A 155 7.43 3.29 -10.25
CA GLU A 155 7.05 2.84 -11.58
C GLU A 155 5.78 3.55 -12.02
N GLU A 156 5.84 4.15 -13.19
CA GLU A 156 4.70 4.75 -13.85
C GLU A 156 4.21 3.82 -14.95
N ILE A 157 2.95 3.38 -14.86
CA ILE A 157 2.35 2.48 -15.84
C ILE A 157 1.77 3.31 -16.99
N PRO A 158 2.33 3.21 -18.20
CA PRO A 158 1.83 3.95 -19.37
C PRO A 158 0.35 3.65 -19.63
N ARG A 159 -0.42 4.70 -19.96
CA ARG A 159 -1.85 4.63 -20.28
C ARG A 159 -2.79 4.16 -19.16
N ALA A 160 -2.29 3.79 -18.01
CA ALA A 160 -3.13 3.36 -16.90
C ALA A 160 -3.89 4.53 -16.29
N ASN A 161 -5.20 4.38 -16.16
CA ASN A 161 -6.05 5.25 -15.34
C ASN A 161 -5.94 4.87 -13.85
N HIS A 162 -6.70 5.56 -12.99
CA HIS A 162 -6.69 5.30 -11.54
C HIS A 162 -7.00 3.84 -11.18
N PHE A 163 -7.90 3.20 -11.92
CA PHE A 163 -8.36 1.83 -11.65
C PHE A 163 -7.57 0.76 -12.40
N TYR A 164 -6.59 1.15 -13.24
CA TYR A 164 -5.81 0.24 -14.08
C TYR A 164 -6.72 -0.70 -14.90
N GLU A 165 -7.79 -0.17 -15.48
CA GLU A 165 -8.85 -0.97 -16.10
C GLU A 165 -8.34 -1.91 -17.18
N HIS A 166 -7.38 -1.47 -17.98
CA HIS A 166 -6.78 -2.23 -19.08
C HIS A 166 -5.32 -2.65 -18.81
N GLU A 167 -4.67 -2.12 -17.77
CA GLU A 167 -3.26 -2.32 -17.46
C GLU A 167 -3.01 -3.17 -16.20
N GLN A 168 -4.01 -3.99 -15.79
CA GLN A 168 -3.88 -4.85 -14.61
C GLN A 168 -2.68 -5.79 -14.68
N ASP A 169 -2.41 -6.35 -15.86
CA ASP A 169 -1.29 -7.27 -16.03
C ASP A 169 0.06 -6.55 -15.85
N LEU A 170 0.18 -5.32 -16.35
CA LEU A 170 1.37 -4.49 -16.15
C LEU A 170 1.53 -4.11 -14.68
N LEU A 171 0.45 -3.67 -14.03
CA LEU A 171 0.45 -3.38 -12.61
C LEU A 171 0.94 -4.59 -11.79
N MET A 172 0.38 -5.76 -12.04
CA MET A 172 0.74 -6.96 -11.30
C MET A 172 2.14 -7.47 -11.64
N ALA A 173 2.61 -7.25 -12.88
CA ALA A 173 4.00 -7.52 -13.25
C ALA A 173 4.97 -6.64 -12.42
N SER A 174 4.70 -5.35 -12.28
CA SER A 174 5.50 -4.44 -11.45
C SER A 174 5.54 -4.88 -10.00
N VAL A 175 4.38 -5.23 -9.43
CA VAL A 175 4.28 -5.76 -8.06
C VAL A 175 5.10 -7.04 -7.91
N ASN A 176 4.96 -7.99 -8.84
CA ASN A 176 5.67 -9.26 -8.81
C ASN A 176 7.19 -9.07 -8.91
N ASN A 177 7.65 -8.28 -9.86
CA ASN A 177 9.07 -7.98 -10.05
C ASN A 177 9.69 -7.34 -8.80
N TYR A 178 8.97 -6.40 -8.18
CA TYR A 178 9.43 -5.77 -6.96
C TYR A 178 9.51 -6.75 -5.78
N LEU A 179 8.50 -7.60 -5.60
CA LEU A 179 8.51 -8.61 -4.55
C LEU A 179 9.61 -9.64 -4.76
N ASP A 180 9.81 -10.11 -6.00
CA ASP A 180 10.87 -11.06 -6.31
C ASP A 180 12.25 -10.47 -6.03
N PHE A 181 12.47 -9.20 -6.38
CA PHE A 181 13.68 -8.47 -6.05
C PHE A 181 13.88 -8.31 -4.52
N ARG A 182 12.84 -7.95 -3.79
CA ARG A 182 12.91 -7.65 -2.35
C ARG A 182 13.01 -8.90 -1.46
N LEU A 183 12.45 -10.01 -1.92
CA LEU A 183 12.44 -11.28 -1.19
C LEU A 183 13.62 -12.18 -1.55
N ASP A 184 14.44 -11.78 -2.54
CA ASP A 184 15.70 -12.47 -2.84
C ASP A 184 16.63 -12.37 -1.62
N PRO A 185 17.16 -13.49 -1.11
CA PRO A 185 18.13 -13.49 0.00
C PRO A 185 19.37 -12.64 -0.28
N ASN A 186 19.72 -12.43 -1.55
CA ASN A 186 20.85 -11.61 -1.98
C ASN A 186 20.48 -10.15 -2.28
N SER A 187 19.24 -9.76 -2.03
CA SER A 187 18.82 -8.38 -2.25
C SER A 187 19.66 -7.39 -1.43
N PRO A 188 20.15 -6.30 -2.04
CA PRO A 188 20.92 -5.26 -1.35
C PRO A 188 20.04 -4.41 -0.40
N ILE A 189 18.71 -4.54 -0.49
CA ILE A 189 17.74 -3.81 0.33
C ILE A 189 17.16 -4.77 1.37
N LYS A 190 17.40 -4.48 2.63
CA LYS A 190 16.86 -5.26 3.76
C LYS A 190 15.66 -4.59 4.38
#